data_a4be066832ed850381df2a1369e44a5f
#
_entry.id   a4be066832ed850381df2a1369e44a5f
#
_cell.length_a   1.000
_cell.length_b   1.000
_cell.length_c   1.000
_cell.angle_alpha   90.00
_cell.angle_beta   90.00
_cell.angle_gamma   90.00
#
_symmetry.space_group_name_H-M   'P 1'
#
loop_
_entity.id
_entity.type
_entity.pdbx_description
1 polymer ?
#
loop_
_entity_poly.entity_id
_entity_poly.type
_entity_poly.pdbx_seq_one_letter_code
_entity_poly.pdbx_strand_id
1 'polypeptide(L)'
;MVVESQLHKPLRPKDGTAGIERPRALADSIPEQAGPLLALASRHVVSSRQFDRATLEQLFRLSAQYESTPALMHLPLQGKILISAFYEPSTRTRLSFESAWHRLGGDIMSITDAKSTGMAKGESIQDIAEMFNNYGDVIVLRNNENQAIYDMLDSLRIPIVNAGNGIDEHPTQALADLYTIFKWRPDLLDRDLPADQRIRVGIIGVPNRMRTVRSLLLLLARFPEAVDEVVLFTDEDSPFDPGQREELEDSGLHLRVARDLDGELPGLDVIYINAIAWVGDGYEELGTDLKLSTQSPLKPGSIILHPLARGEELSTDLDPTPHNWYFAQARGAVFVRMALLTCMVRRVSEVMDTP
;
A
#
# COMPACT_ATOMS: atom_id res chain seq x y z
N MET A 1 -13.11 24.32 27.58
CA MET A 1 -13.52 25.58 26.91
C MET A 1 -12.79 25.66 25.61
N VAL A 2 -13.52 25.59 24.50
CA VAL A 2 -12.95 25.91 23.16
C VAL A 2 -12.73 27.42 23.18
N VAL A 3 -11.49 27.86 22.96
CA VAL A 3 -11.16 29.29 22.91
C VAL A 3 -11.81 29.84 21.65
N GLU A 4 -12.71 30.81 21.79
CA GLU A 4 -13.49 31.42 20.70
C GLU A 4 -12.61 31.87 19.52
N SER A 5 -11.36 32.27 19.79
CA SER A 5 -10.35 32.59 18.78
C SER A 5 -9.94 31.39 17.87
N GLN A 6 -10.19 30.15 18.28
CA GLN A 6 -9.89 28.97 17.46
C GLN A 6 -11.03 28.67 16.45
N LEU A 7 -12.26 29.06 16.79
CA LEU A 7 -13.43 28.83 15.91
C LEU A 7 -13.37 29.67 14.63
N HIS A 8 -12.71 30.81 14.69
CA HIS A 8 -12.61 31.75 13.55
C HIS A 8 -11.23 31.73 12.88
N LYS A 9 -10.33 30.79 13.29
CA LYS A 9 -9.02 30.68 12.68
C LYS A 9 -9.17 30.13 11.26
N PRO A 10 -8.80 30.88 10.22
CA PRO A 10 -8.88 30.35 8.87
C PRO A 10 -8.00 29.12 8.77
N LEU A 11 -8.50 28.08 8.11
CA LEU A 11 -7.69 26.94 7.73
C LEU A 11 -6.51 27.49 6.93
N ARG A 12 -5.29 27.25 7.39
CA ARG A 12 -4.11 27.52 6.56
C ARG A 12 -4.28 26.66 5.31
N PRO A 13 -4.32 27.24 4.10
CA PRO A 13 -4.26 26.44 2.89
C PRO A 13 -3.03 25.56 3.07
N LYS A 14 -3.19 24.23 3.05
CA LYS A 14 -2.05 23.37 2.83
C LYS A 14 -1.48 23.89 1.53
N ASP A 15 -0.20 24.28 1.56
CA ASP A 15 0.48 24.70 0.38
C ASP A 15 0.30 23.57 -0.64
N GLY A 16 -0.60 23.77 -1.61
CA GLY A 16 -1.02 22.72 -2.55
C GLY A 16 0.14 22.29 -3.46
N THR A 17 1.27 23.02 -3.37
CA THR A 17 2.51 22.74 -4.07
C THR A 17 3.51 21.96 -3.20
N ALA A 18 3.35 21.98 -1.88
CA ALA A 18 4.24 21.22 -1.00
C ALA A 18 4.10 19.71 -1.27
N GLY A 19 5.16 19.12 -1.83
CA GLY A 19 5.24 17.70 -2.13
C GLY A 19 4.84 17.28 -3.55
N ILE A 20 4.39 18.19 -4.42
CA ILE A 20 4.11 17.91 -5.86
C ILE A 20 5.40 17.66 -6.64
N GLU A 21 6.50 18.27 -6.25
CA GLU A 21 7.80 18.13 -6.92
C GLU A 21 8.30 16.69 -6.94
N ARG A 22 8.13 15.97 -5.85
CA ARG A 22 8.59 14.58 -5.73
C ARG A 22 7.80 13.58 -6.60
N PRO A 23 6.46 13.55 -6.60
CA PRO A 23 5.74 12.69 -7.55
C PRO A 23 6.00 13.12 -9.01
N ARG A 24 6.20 14.39 -9.31
CA ARG A 24 6.58 14.83 -10.65
C ARG A 24 7.95 14.27 -11.05
N ALA A 25 8.96 14.37 -10.18
CA ALA A 25 10.28 13.81 -10.43
C ALA A 25 10.22 12.30 -10.68
N LEU A 26 9.38 11.58 -9.93
CA LEU A 26 9.16 10.14 -10.15
C LEU A 26 8.49 9.86 -11.51
N ALA A 27 7.46 10.63 -11.88
CA ALA A 27 6.80 10.47 -13.18
C ALA A 27 7.77 10.72 -14.34
N ASP A 28 8.62 11.74 -14.21
CA ASP A 28 9.59 12.13 -15.24
C ASP A 28 10.76 11.14 -15.35
N SER A 29 11.08 10.38 -14.29
CA SER A 29 12.14 9.37 -14.30
C SER A 29 11.78 8.07 -15.02
N ILE A 30 10.49 7.82 -15.27
CA ILE A 30 9.99 6.59 -15.88
C ILE A 30 9.47 6.89 -17.30
N PRO A 31 10.09 6.35 -18.36
CA PRO A 31 9.56 6.47 -19.73
C PRO A 31 8.16 5.85 -19.83
N GLU A 32 7.24 6.53 -20.52
CA GLU A 32 5.86 6.09 -20.64
C GLU A 32 5.70 4.84 -21.51
N GLN A 33 5.04 3.82 -20.98
CA GLN A 33 4.69 2.59 -21.68
C GLN A 33 3.32 2.09 -21.23
N ALA A 34 2.32 2.11 -22.10
CA ALA A 34 0.98 1.65 -21.76
C ALA A 34 0.86 0.11 -21.66
N GLY A 35 1.69 -0.64 -22.40
CA GLY A 35 1.61 -2.10 -22.51
C GLY A 35 1.48 -2.85 -21.18
N PRO A 36 2.40 -2.63 -20.19
CA PRO A 36 2.31 -3.29 -18.88
C PRO A 36 1.02 -3.00 -18.12
N LEU A 37 0.46 -1.79 -18.25
CA LEU A 37 -0.80 -1.41 -17.61
C LEU A 37 -2.02 -2.02 -18.30
N LEU A 38 -1.98 -2.18 -19.61
CA LEU A 38 -3.03 -2.87 -20.36
C LEU A 38 -3.16 -4.35 -19.92
N ALA A 39 -2.07 -4.96 -19.47
CA ALA A 39 -2.08 -6.32 -18.96
C ALA A 39 -2.90 -6.48 -17.64
N LEU A 40 -3.17 -5.41 -16.92
CA LEU A 40 -4.02 -5.40 -15.72
C LEU A 40 -5.52 -5.35 -16.05
N ALA A 41 -5.88 -5.08 -17.31
CA ALA A 41 -7.26 -4.91 -17.74
C ALA A 41 -8.09 -6.19 -17.48
N SER A 42 -9.17 -6.05 -16.74
CA SER A 42 -10.08 -7.15 -16.36
C SER A 42 -9.39 -8.31 -15.62
N ARG A 43 -8.30 -8.06 -14.92
CA ARG A 43 -7.65 -9.05 -14.06
C ARG A 43 -7.95 -8.80 -12.60
N HIS A 44 -8.04 -9.88 -11.83
CA HIS A 44 -8.08 -9.80 -10.38
C HIS A 44 -6.70 -9.36 -9.85
N VAL A 45 -6.70 -8.58 -8.78
CA VAL A 45 -5.49 -8.19 -8.05
C VAL A 45 -5.60 -8.70 -6.63
N VAL A 46 -5.07 -9.90 -6.39
CA VAL A 46 -5.22 -10.61 -5.11
C VAL A 46 -3.90 -10.85 -4.37
N SER A 47 -2.78 -10.81 -5.09
CA SER A 47 -1.45 -11.05 -4.54
C SER A 47 -0.41 -10.07 -5.09
N SER A 48 0.57 -9.73 -4.26
CA SER A 48 1.75 -8.95 -4.64
C SER A 48 2.62 -9.66 -5.68
N ARG A 49 2.55 -11.00 -5.78
CA ARG A 49 3.27 -11.79 -6.76
C ARG A 49 2.83 -11.55 -8.20
N GLN A 50 1.64 -10.98 -8.41
CA GLN A 50 1.08 -10.70 -9.74
C GLN A 50 1.77 -9.52 -10.44
N PHE A 51 2.57 -8.74 -9.72
CA PHE A 51 3.25 -7.58 -10.27
C PHE A 51 4.69 -7.92 -10.66
N ASP A 52 5.03 -7.69 -11.90
CA ASP A 52 6.41 -7.59 -12.35
C ASP A 52 6.91 -6.14 -12.26
N ARG A 53 8.21 -5.96 -12.42
CA ARG A 53 8.86 -4.66 -12.35
C ARG A 53 8.28 -3.65 -13.35
N ALA A 54 8.09 -4.05 -14.60
CA ALA A 54 7.60 -3.17 -15.65
C ALA A 54 6.20 -2.63 -15.34
N THR A 55 5.32 -3.50 -14.82
CA THR A 55 3.99 -3.12 -14.38
C THR A 55 4.05 -2.16 -13.18
N LEU A 56 4.94 -2.40 -12.21
CA LEU A 56 5.13 -1.54 -11.05
C LEU A 56 5.63 -0.15 -11.45
N GLU A 57 6.65 -0.07 -12.29
CA GLU A 57 7.19 1.20 -12.78
C GLU A 57 6.10 2.05 -13.46
N GLN A 58 5.34 1.46 -14.38
CA GLN A 58 4.28 2.18 -15.08
C GLN A 58 3.10 2.55 -14.17
N LEU A 59 2.74 1.68 -13.21
CA LEU A 59 1.71 1.97 -12.23
C LEU A 59 2.12 3.15 -11.34
N PHE A 60 3.39 3.21 -10.92
CA PHE A 60 3.91 4.32 -10.11
C PHE A 60 4.03 5.60 -10.91
N ARG A 61 4.40 5.53 -12.18
CA ARG A 61 4.36 6.68 -13.08
C ARG A 61 2.96 7.28 -13.18
N LEU A 62 1.95 6.46 -13.47
CA LEU A 62 0.56 6.92 -13.56
C LEU A 62 0.04 7.45 -12.20
N SER A 63 0.42 6.81 -11.11
CA SER A 63 0.09 7.28 -9.75
C SER A 63 0.69 8.66 -9.47
N ALA A 64 1.94 8.87 -9.88
CA ALA A 64 2.65 10.12 -9.72
C ALA A 64 2.08 11.24 -10.62
N GLN A 65 1.61 10.91 -11.81
CA GLN A 65 0.87 11.85 -12.66
C GLN A 65 -0.45 12.28 -12.00
N TYR A 66 -1.22 11.36 -11.47
CA TYR A 66 -2.44 11.68 -10.73
C TYR A 66 -2.16 12.54 -9.48
N GLU A 67 -1.07 12.27 -8.76
CA GLU A 67 -0.71 13.03 -7.57
C GLU A 67 -0.20 14.44 -7.90
N SER A 68 0.56 14.61 -8.99
CA SER A 68 1.20 15.87 -9.38
C SER A 68 0.34 16.79 -10.25
N THR A 69 -0.68 16.24 -10.93
CA THR A 69 -1.47 16.99 -11.90
C THR A 69 -2.97 16.70 -11.74
N PRO A 70 -3.59 17.12 -10.64
CA PRO A 70 -5.01 16.85 -10.39
C PRO A 70 -5.96 17.36 -11.48
N ALA A 71 -5.55 18.38 -12.23
CA ALA A 71 -6.34 18.96 -13.33
C ALA A 71 -6.47 18.03 -14.55
N LEU A 72 -5.63 17.00 -14.66
CA LEU A 72 -5.70 16.00 -15.74
C LEU A 72 -6.66 14.83 -15.46
N MET A 73 -7.42 14.90 -14.37
CA MET A 73 -8.44 13.87 -14.08
C MET A 73 -9.64 14.05 -15.00
N HIS A 74 -9.64 13.33 -16.10
CA HIS A 74 -10.71 13.36 -17.11
C HIS A 74 -11.92 12.50 -16.73
N LEU A 75 -12.11 12.16 -15.45
CA LEU A 75 -13.18 11.31 -14.92
C LEU A 75 -13.32 9.96 -15.70
N PRO A 76 -12.24 9.19 -15.86
CA PRO A 76 -12.23 8.01 -16.73
C PRO A 76 -13.20 6.91 -16.30
N LEU A 77 -13.71 6.96 -15.05
CA LEU A 77 -14.62 5.96 -14.50
C LEU A 77 -16.08 6.43 -14.46
N GLN A 78 -16.42 7.50 -15.19
CA GLN A 78 -17.81 7.95 -15.26
C GLN A 78 -18.73 6.82 -15.77
N GLY A 79 -19.82 6.57 -15.05
CA GLY A 79 -20.78 5.53 -15.32
C GLY A 79 -20.33 4.12 -14.88
N LYS A 80 -19.20 4.00 -14.14
CA LYS A 80 -18.73 2.76 -13.53
C LYS A 80 -19.10 2.68 -12.06
N ILE A 81 -19.35 1.47 -11.57
CA ILE A 81 -19.76 1.21 -10.18
C ILE A 81 -18.72 0.34 -9.48
N LEU A 82 -18.22 0.84 -8.35
CA LEU A 82 -17.40 0.08 -7.41
C LEU A 82 -18.28 -0.61 -6.37
N ILE A 83 -18.08 -1.90 -6.15
CA ILE A 83 -18.57 -2.59 -4.95
C ILE A 83 -17.47 -2.55 -3.90
N SER A 84 -17.67 -1.72 -2.86
CA SER A 84 -16.76 -1.56 -1.73
C SER A 84 -17.23 -2.45 -0.58
N ALA A 85 -16.73 -3.71 -0.53
CA ALA A 85 -17.13 -4.72 0.45
C ALA A 85 -16.06 -4.88 1.54
N PHE A 86 -16.33 -4.32 2.72
CA PHE A 86 -15.45 -4.34 3.87
C PHE A 86 -16.09 -5.08 5.03
N TYR A 87 -15.82 -6.37 5.15
CA TYR A 87 -16.35 -7.24 6.20
C TYR A 87 -15.49 -7.23 7.47
N GLU A 88 -14.29 -6.68 7.39
CA GLU A 88 -13.41 -6.36 8.51
C GLU A 88 -13.30 -4.82 8.63
N PRO A 89 -13.38 -4.23 9.85
CA PRO A 89 -13.26 -2.79 10.04
C PRO A 89 -11.96 -2.22 9.45
N SER A 90 -12.09 -1.24 8.58
CA SER A 90 -10.94 -0.59 7.94
C SER A 90 -11.28 0.80 7.43
N THR A 91 -11.15 1.82 8.28
CA THR A 91 -11.48 3.19 7.90
C THR A 91 -10.56 3.72 6.79
N ARG A 92 -9.25 3.61 6.94
CA ARG A 92 -8.28 4.18 5.98
C ARG A 92 -8.31 3.49 4.63
N THR A 93 -8.24 2.16 4.60
CA THR A 93 -8.24 1.41 3.33
C THR A 93 -9.53 1.66 2.58
N ARG A 94 -10.69 1.55 3.24
CA ARG A 94 -12.00 1.81 2.64
C ARG A 94 -12.09 3.23 2.08
N LEU A 95 -11.91 4.24 2.93
CA LEU A 95 -12.06 5.64 2.51
C LEU A 95 -11.07 6.02 1.40
N SER A 96 -9.87 5.44 1.37
CA SER A 96 -8.91 5.74 0.31
C SER A 96 -9.28 5.09 -1.03
N PHE A 97 -9.86 3.87 -1.05
CA PHE A 97 -10.43 3.29 -2.27
C PHE A 97 -11.65 4.08 -2.76
N GLU A 98 -12.56 4.40 -1.85
CA GLU A 98 -13.76 5.18 -2.18
C GLU A 98 -13.37 6.59 -2.68
N SER A 99 -12.41 7.26 -2.01
CA SER A 99 -11.87 8.54 -2.49
C SER A 99 -11.21 8.42 -3.87
N ALA A 100 -10.43 7.37 -4.11
CA ALA A 100 -9.81 7.13 -5.42
C ALA A 100 -10.87 7.00 -6.52
N TRP A 101 -11.89 6.20 -6.27
CA TRP A 101 -12.96 5.95 -7.22
C TRP A 101 -13.80 7.20 -7.54
N HIS A 102 -14.20 7.93 -6.51
CA HIS A 102 -14.94 9.20 -6.68
C HIS A 102 -14.13 10.26 -7.41
N ARG A 103 -12.82 10.35 -7.15
CA ARG A 103 -11.93 11.27 -7.89
C ARG A 103 -11.85 10.95 -9.38
N LEU A 104 -12.05 9.71 -9.75
CA LEU A 104 -12.09 9.24 -11.12
C LEU A 104 -13.50 9.30 -11.76
N GLY A 105 -14.51 9.77 -11.00
CA GLY A 105 -15.86 10.02 -11.50
C GLY A 105 -16.82 8.84 -11.44
N GLY A 106 -16.46 7.76 -10.75
CA GLY A 106 -17.31 6.58 -10.60
C GLY A 106 -18.23 6.63 -9.38
N ASP A 107 -19.29 5.82 -9.40
CA ASP A 107 -20.24 5.64 -8.30
C ASP A 107 -19.87 4.43 -7.41
N ILE A 108 -20.37 4.39 -6.16
CA ILE A 108 -20.00 3.36 -5.18
C ILE A 108 -21.23 2.73 -4.55
N MET A 109 -21.22 1.41 -4.45
CA MET A 109 -22.05 0.62 -3.54
C MET A 109 -21.17 0.11 -2.40
N SER A 110 -21.42 0.58 -1.16
CA SER A 110 -20.59 0.25 -0.01
C SER A 110 -21.30 -0.72 0.92
N ILE A 111 -20.60 -1.80 1.30
CA ILE A 111 -21.01 -2.80 2.30
C ILE A 111 -19.96 -2.78 3.42
N THR A 112 -20.39 -2.46 4.65
CA THR A 112 -19.46 -2.28 5.79
C THR A 112 -19.68 -3.31 6.90
N ASP A 113 -20.67 -4.18 6.75
CA ASP A 113 -20.97 -5.24 7.73
C ASP A 113 -21.52 -6.46 6.99
N ALA A 114 -20.83 -7.60 7.12
CA ALA A 114 -21.31 -8.89 6.59
C ALA A 114 -22.69 -9.28 7.13
N LYS A 115 -23.02 -8.88 8.36
CA LYS A 115 -24.32 -9.14 8.99
C LYS A 115 -25.49 -8.42 8.31
N SER A 116 -25.21 -7.37 7.52
CA SER A 116 -26.21 -6.66 6.74
C SER A 116 -26.47 -7.28 5.36
N THR A 117 -25.79 -8.37 5.03
CA THR A 117 -25.88 -9.08 3.75
C THR A 117 -26.57 -10.44 3.89
N GLY A 118 -26.79 -11.13 2.77
CA GLY A 118 -27.28 -12.52 2.73
C GLY A 118 -26.39 -13.51 3.47
N MET A 119 -25.09 -13.21 3.66
CA MET A 119 -24.16 -14.03 4.47
C MET A 119 -24.71 -14.29 5.88
N ALA A 120 -25.36 -13.32 6.49
CA ALA A 120 -26.00 -13.49 7.80
C ALA A 120 -27.12 -14.54 7.82
N LYS A 121 -27.64 -14.90 6.62
CA LYS A 121 -28.69 -15.91 6.42
C LYS A 121 -28.13 -17.21 5.84
N GLY A 122 -26.80 -17.35 5.70
CA GLY A 122 -26.15 -18.53 5.13
C GLY A 122 -26.09 -18.53 3.59
N GLU A 123 -26.21 -17.36 2.94
CA GLU A 123 -25.98 -17.24 1.51
C GLU A 123 -24.55 -17.64 1.16
N SER A 124 -24.39 -18.40 0.06
CA SER A 124 -23.08 -18.87 -0.36
C SER A 124 -22.22 -17.70 -0.89
N ILE A 125 -20.90 -17.85 -0.80
CA ILE A 125 -19.97 -16.85 -1.36
C ILE A 125 -20.08 -16.78 -2.88
N GLN A 126 -20.47 -17.88 -3.54
CA GLN A 126 -20.71 -17.97 -4.97
C GLN A 126 -21.96 -17.17 -5.39
N ASP A 127 -23.04 -17.25 -4.60
CA ASP A 127 -24.26 -16.47 -4.87
C ASP A 127 -23.98 -14.97 -4.70
N ILE A 128 -23.20 -14.59 -3.67
CA ILE A 128 -22.77 -13.20 -3.46
C ILE A 128 -21.92 -12.72 -4.64
N ALA A 129 -20.97 -13.54 -5.12
CA ALA A 129 -20.16 -13.22 -6.29
C ALA A 129 -21.01 -13.00 -7.54
N GLU A 130 -22.04 -13.85 -7.75
CA GLU A 130 -22.97 -13.69 -8.87
C GLU A 130 -23.78 -12.41 -8.78
N MET A 131 -24.22 -12.01 -7.58
CA MET A 131 -24.90 -10.72 -7.39
C MET A 131 -23.98 -9.55 -7.68
N PHE A 132 -22.72 -9.62 -7.25
CA PHE A 132 -21.73 -8.57 -7.54
C PHE A 132 -21.46 -8.43 -9.04
N ASN A 133 -21.41 -9.54 -9.80
CA ASN A 133 -21.26 -9.54 -11.25
C ASN A 133 -22.35 -8.73 -11.97
N ASN A 134 -23.55 -8.68 -11.40
CA ASN A 134 -24.70 -8.01 -11.98
C ASN A 134 -24.81 -6.53 -11.56
N TYR A 135 -24.14 -6.12 -10.46
CA TYR A 135 -24.34 -4.80 -9.86
C TYR A 135 -23.15 -3.86 -10.03
N GLY A 136 -21.95 -4.37 -10.24
CA GLY A 136 -20.75 -3.53 -10.30
C GLY A 136 -19.83 -3.85 -11.48
N ASP A 137 -18.82 -3.02 -11.62
CA ASP A 137 -17.75 -3.16 -12.61
C ASP A 137 -16.44 -3.65 -12.00
N VAL A 138 -16.26 -3.48 -10.70
CA VAL A 138 -15.10 -3.93 -9.92
C VAL A 138 -15.47 -4.08 -8.46
N ILE A 139 -14.82 -5.01 -7.78
CA ILE A 139 -15.00 -5.27 -6.34
C ILE A 139 -13.70 -4.90 -5.62
N VAL A 140 -13.82 -4.22 -4.49
CA VAL A 140 -12.75 -4.12 -3.49
C VAL A 140 -13.22 -4.88 -2.26
N LEU A 141 -12.54 -5.99 -1.95
CA LEU A 141 -12.91 -6.86 -0.83
C LEU A 141 -11.86 -6.81 0.28
N ARG A 142 -12.33 -6.61 1.51
CA ARG A 142 -11.58 -6.86 2.73
C ARG A 142 -12.33 -7.86 3.59
N ASN A 143 -11.65 -8.96 3.95
CA ASN A 143 -12.22 -10.03 4.78
C ASN A 143 -11.19 -10.45 5.83
N ASN A 144 -11.65 -10.97 6.97
CA ASN A 144 -10.81 -11.55 8.02
C ASN A 144 -10.37 -12.99 7.72
N GLU A 145 -11.00 -13.66 6.76
CA GLU A 145 -10.66 -15.01 6.34
C GLU A 145 -9.69 -15.00 5.17
N ASN A 146 -8.56 -15.74 5.29
CA ASN A 146 -7.55 -15.83 4.24
C ASN A 146 -8.11 -16.35 2.92
N GLN A 147 -9.00 -17.35 2.97
CA GLN A 147 -9.49 -18.07 1.81
C GLN A 147 -10.65 -17.35 1.07
N ALA A 148 -11.40 -16.50 1.77
CA ALA A 148 -12.66 -15.94 1.26
C ALA A 148 -12.55 -15.25 -0.12
N ILE A 149 -11.45 -14.54 -0.38
CA ILE A 149 -11.26 -13.88 -1.68
C ILE A 149 -11.00 -14.90 -2.79
N TYR A 150 -10.24 -15.95 -2.50
CA TYR A 150 -9.90 -17.00 -3.48
C TYR A 150 -11.12 -17.83 -3.85
N ASP A 151 -12.02 -18.11 -2.90
CA ASP A 151 -13.25 -18.86 -3.11
C ASP A 151 -14.24 -18.14 -4.06
N MET A 152 -14.11 -16.81 -4.19
CA MET A 152 -14.93 -16.02 -5.10
C MET A 152 -14.44 -16.04 -6.55
N LEU A 153 -13.13 -16.28 -6.78
CA LEU A 153 -12.50 -16.02 -8.09
C LEU A 153 -13.15 -16.76 -9.25
N ASP A 154 -13.50 -18.04 -9.07
CA ASP A 154 -14.08 -18.86 -10.11
C ASP A 154 -15.50 -18.43 -10.52
N SER A 155 -16.20 -17.71 -9.63
CA SER A 155 -17.56 -17.23 -9.86
C SER A 155 -17.61 -15.80 -10.39
N LEU A 156 -16.48 -15.06 -10.32
CA LEU A 156 -16.44 -13.65 -10.70
C LEU A 156 -16.19 -13.44 -12.20
N ARG A 157 -16.98 -12.55 -12.80
CA ARG A 157 -16.82 -12.03 -14.17
C ARG A 157 -16.35 -10.58 -14.20
N ILE A 158 -16.33 -9.92 -13.05
CA ILE A 158 -15.75 -8.58 -12.86
C ILE A 158 -14.49 -8.67 -12.00
N PRO A 159 -13.52 -7.76 -12.14
CA PRO A 159 -12.28 -7.81 -11.38
C PRO A 159 -12.50 -7.57 -9.89
N ILE A 160 -11.70 -8.24 -9.06
CA ILE A 160 -11.66 -8.03 -7.62
C ILE A 160 -10.27 -7.60 -7.16
N VAL A 161 -10.22 -6.69 -6.17
CA VAL A 161 -9.01 -6.23 -5.50
C VAL A 161 -9.01 -6.71 -4.06
N ASN A 162 -7.90 -7.34 -3.65
CA ASN A 162 -7.61 -7.67 -2.27
C ASN A 162 -7.23 -6.41 -1.48
N ALA A 163 -8.12 -5.96 -0.59
CA ALA A 163 -7.89 -4.86 0.34
C ALA A 163 -7.42 -5.33 1.74
N GLY A 164 -6.89 -6.54 1.80
CA GLY A 164 -6.41 -7.26 2.99
C GLY A 164 -7.30 -8.43 3.34
N ASN A 165 -6.74 -9.65 3.29
CA ASN A 165 -7.43 -10.88 3.68
C ASN A 165 -6.67 -11.55 4.85
N GLY A 166 -7.31 -11.66 6.00
CA GLY A 166 -6.73 -12.27 7.20
C GLY A 166 -5.29 -11.83 7.48
N ILE A 167 -4.38 -12.78 7.60
CA ILE A 167 -2.92 -12.55 7.75
C ILE A 167 -2.14 -12.76 6.45
N ASP A 168 -2.82 -13.11 5.35
CA ASP A 168 -2.18 -13.53 4.10
C ASP A 168 -1.51 -12.37 3.35
N GLU A 169 -2.24 -11.54 2.61
CA GLU A 169 -1.66 -10.44 1.84
C GLU A 169 -2.46 -9.13 1.90
N HIS A 170 -1.78 -8.03 1.64
CA HIS A 170 -2.37 -6.72 1.40
C HIS A 170 -1.64 -6.01 0.23
N PRO A 171 -1.81 -6.47 -1.01
CA PRO A 171 -1.02 -6.02 -2.15
C PRO A 171 -1.09 -4.50 -2.36
N THR A 172 -2.27 -3.90 -2.17
CA THR A 172 -2.42 -2.45 -2.40
C THR A 172 -1.83 -1.57 -1.29
N GLN A 173 -1.54 -2.13 -0.11
CA GLN A 173 -0.73 -1.44 0.89
C GLN A 173 0.74 -1.47 0.46
N ALA A 174 1.25 -2.63 0.09
CA ALA A 174 2.63 -2.76 -0.38
C ALA A 174 2.91 -1.89 -1.63
N LEU A 175 1.96 -1.78 -2.55
CA LEU A 175 2.07 -0.83 -3.66
C LEU A 175 2.21 0.62 -3.18
N ALA A 176 1.45 1.04 -2.17
CA ALA A 176 1.55 2.38 -1.61
C ALA A 176 2.88 2.61 -0.87
N ASP A 177 3.36 1.59 -0.18
CA ASP A 177 4.63 1.61 0.55
C ASP A 177 5.80 1.78 -0.43
N LEU A 178 5.87 0.92 -1.44
CA LEU A 178 6.92 0.95 -2.45
C LEU A 178 6.85 2.23 -3.32
N TYR A 179 5.65 2.67 -3.71
CA TYR A 179 5.46 3.96 -4.37
C TYR A 179 6.04 5.12 -3.56
N THR A 180 5.88 5.08 -2.24
CA THR A 180 6.38 6.13 -1.34
C THR A 180 7.90 6.11 -1.27
N ILE A 181 8.54 4.94 -1.27
CA ILE A 181 10.00 4.79 -1.32
C ILE A 181 10.55 5.39 -2.63
N PHE A 182 9.97 5.04 -3.78
CA PHE A 182 10.43 5.60 -5.06
C PHE A 182 10.09 7.08 -5.24
N LYS A 183 9.00 7.55 -4.68
CA LYS A 183 8.71 8.99 -4.63
C LYS A 183 9.72 9.77 -3.77
N TRP A 184 10.23 9.15 -2.70
CA TRP A 184 11.32 9.73 -1.91
C TRP A 184 12.64 9.72 -2.66
N ARG A 185 12.98 8.61 -3.33
CA ARG A 185 14.22 8.44 -4.11
C ARG A 185 13.92 7.78 -5.48
N PRO A 186 13.61 8.58 -6.52
CA PRO A 186 13.34 8.05 -7.86
C PRO A 186 14.53 7.35 -8.52
N ASP A 187 15.74 7.70 -8.13
CA ASP A 187 16.99 7.08 -8.59
C ASP A 187 17.10 5.58 -8.24
N LEU A 188 16.36 5.09 -7.25
CA LEU A 188 16.28 3.66 -6.91
C LEU A 188 15.68 2.80 -8.04
N LEU A 189 15.10 3.40 -9.07
CA LEU A 189 14.62 2.70 -10.26
C LEU A 189 15.75 2.39 -11.26
N ASP A 190 16.93 3.00 -11.09
CA ASP A 190 18.08 2.73 -11.95
C ASP A 190 18.60 1.29 -11.72
N ARG A 191 18.69 0.52 -12.80
CA ARG A 191 19.21 -0.87 -12.74
C ARG A 191 20.70 -0.93 -12.49
N ASP A 192 21.41 0.12 -12.85
CA ASP A 192 22.86 0.23 -12.70
C ASP A 192 23.23 1.06 -11.45
N LEU A 193 22.33 1.13 -10.46
CA LEU A 193 22.56 1.89 -9.23
C LEU A 193 23.81 1.41 -8.49
N PRO A 194 24.78 2.30 -8.24
CA PRO A 194 26.00 1.95 -7.49
C PRO A 194 25.68 1.37 -6.11
N ALA A 195 26.48 0.42 -5.65
CA ALA A 195 26.24 -0.29 -4.40
C ALA A 195 26.17 0.65 -3.17
N ASP A 196 26.96 1.72 -3.15
CA ASP A 196 26.98 2.72 -2.10
C ASP A 196 25.76 3.66 -2.11
N GLN A 197 24.92 3.59 -3.15
CA GLN A 197 23.67 4.34 -3.28
C GLN A 197 22.43 3.50 -3.00
N ARG A 198 22.59 2.18 -2.84
CA ARG A 198 21.49 1.29 -2.44
C ARG A 198 21.01 1.60 -1.05
N ILE A 199 19.72 1.29 -0.78
CA ILE A 199 19.14 1.56 0.52
C ILE A 199 19.19 0.35 1.46
N ARG A 200 19.38 0.63 2.74
CA ARG A 200 19.15 -0.32 3.82
C ARG A 200 17.75 -0.10 4.40
N VAL A 201 16.97 -1.16 4.40
CA VAL A 201 15.57 -1.14 4.84
C VAL A 201 15.44 -1.86 6.18
N GLY A 202 15.06 -1.15 7.23
CA GLY A 202 14.69 -1.74 8.51
C GLY A 202 13.19 -2.02 8.56
N ILE A 203 12.81 -3.24 8.89
CA ILE A 203 11.40 -3.63 9.09
C ILE A 203 11.20 -4.08 10.53
N ILE A 204 10.42 -3.31 11.28
CA ILE A 204 9.96 -3.66 12.62
C ILE A 204 8.63 -4.39 12.41
N GLY A 205 8.68 -5.73 12.42
CA GLY A 205 7.53 -6.56 12.12
C GLY A 205 7.88 -8.00 11.75
N VAL A 206 6.87 -8.84 11.67
CA VAL A 206 7.02 -10.30 11.51
C VAL A 206 6.33 -10.75 10.21
N PRO A 207 7.09 -11.18 9.17
CA PRO A 207 6.54 -11.53 7.85
C PRO A 207 5.45 -12.61 7.87
N ASN A 208 5.55 -13.62 8.73
CA ASN A 208 4.58 -14.71 8.81
C ASN A 208 3.26 -14.34 9.51
N ARG A 209 3.17 -13.18 10.19
CA ARG A 209 1.96 -12.72 10.90
C ARG A 209 1.44 -11.37 10.39
N MET A 210 2.22 -10.66 9.59
CA MET A 210 1.90 -9.30 9.17
C MET A 210 1.79 -9.22 7.65
N ARG A 211 0.57 -9.32 7.14
CA ARG A 211 0.27 -9.27 5.69
C ARG A 211 0.91 -8.10 4.95
N THR A 212 1.06 -6.94 5.61
CA THR A 212 1.69 -5.76 4.98
C THR A 212 3.19 -5.93 4.82
N VAL A 213 3.87 -6.51 5.82
CA VAL A 213 5.30 -6.83 5.77
C VAL A 213 5.57 -7.87 4.69
N ARG A 214 4.78 -8.97 4.69
CA ARG A 214 4.85 -10.02 3.66
C ARG A 214 4.74 -9.43 2.26
N SER A 215 3.69 -8.66 2.01
CA SER A 215 3.44 -8.07 0.69
C SER A 215 4.50 -7.05 0.28
N LEU A 216 5.04 -6.26 1.22
CA LEU A 216 6.12 -5.31 0.95
C LEU A 216 7.41 -6.03 0.53
N LEU A 217 7.81 -7.10 1.24
CA LEU A 217 8.99 -7.88 0.90
C LEU A 217 8.89 -8.48 -0.50
N LEU A 218 7.72 -9.00 -0.91
CA LEU A 218 7.48 -9.52 -2.25
C LEU A 218 7.64 -8.45 -3.35
N LEU A 219 7.27 -7.20 -3.07
CA LEU A 219 7.44 -6.12 -4.03
C LEU A 219 8.88 -5.56 -4.03
N LEU A 220 9.55 -5.46 -2.87
CA LEU A 220 10.97 -5.11 -2.81
C LEU A 220 11.83 -6.10 -3.60
N ALA A 221 11.46 -7.38 -3.58
CA ALA A 221 12.10 -8.44 -4.34
C ALA A 221 12.06 -8.25 -5.87
N ARG A 222 11.27 -7.29 -6.38
CA ARG A 222 11.28 -6.89 -7.81
C ARG A 222 12.35 -5.86 -8.14
N PHE A 223 13.04 -5.33 -7.12
CA PHE A 223 14.06 -4.27 -7.25
C PHE A 223 15.29 -4.60 -6.37
N PRO A 224 15.90 -5.80 -6.51
CA PRO A 224 16.98 -6.21 -5.61
C PRO A 224 18.23 -5.31 -5.75
N GLU A 225 18.44 -4.70 -6.92
CA GLU A 225 19.52 -3.75 -7.14
C GLU A 225 19.36 -2.41 -6.42
N ALA A 226 18.14 -2.07 -5.98
CA ALA A 226 17.87 -0.85 -5.20
C ALA A 226 18.16 -1.06 -3.70
N VAL A 227 18.16 -2.31 -3.23
CA VAL A 227 18.23 -2.67 -1.81
C VAL A 227 19.58 -3.33 -1.50
N ASP A 228 20.33 -2.74 -0.57
CA ASP A 228 21.57 -3.34 -0.08
C ASP A 228 21.26 -4.48 0.90
N GLU A 229 20.43 -4.20 1.90
CA GLU A 229 20.03 -5.14 2.94
C GLU A 229 18.63 -4.82 3.46
N VAL A 230 17.87 -5.86 3.81
CA VAL A 230 16.67 -5.76 4.62
C VAL A 230 16.95 -6.33 6.01
N VAL A 231 16.81 -5.50 7.04
CA VAL A 231 17.01 -5.88 8.44
C VAL A 231 15.64 -6.02 9.11
N LEU A 232 15.31 -7.22 9.55
CA LEU A 232 14.08 -7.52 10.29
C LEU A 232 14.33 -7.42 11.79
N PHE A 233 13.56 -6.60 12.48
CA PHE A 233 13.60 -6.46 13.93
C PHE A 233 12.48 -7.28 14.55
N THR A 234 12.85 -8.38 15.18
CA THR A 234 11.93 -9.30 15.86
C THR A 234 12.69 -10.20 16.83
N ASP A 235 12.02 -10.59 17.89
CA ASP A 235 12.52 -11.61 18.84
C ASP A 235 12.20 -13.04 18.41
N GLU A 236 11.45 -13.22 17.32
CA GLU A 236 11.09 -14.55 16.83
C GLU A 236 12.27 -15.25 16.16
N ASP A 237 12.48 -16.51 16.53
CA ASP A 237 13.54 -17.35 15.94
C ASP A 237 13.20 -17.76 14.48
N SER A 238 11.91 -17.80 14.12
CA SER A 238 11.40 -18.20 12.81
C SER A 238 10.35 -17.21 12.31
N PRO A 239 10.75 -16.00 11.87
CA PRO A 239 9.80 -14.95 11.49
C PRO A 239 9.18 -15.14 10.10
N PHE A 240 9.60 -16.14 9.33
CA PHE A 240 9.12 -16.44 7.99
C PHE A 240 8.25 -17.70 7.97
N ASP A 241 7.32 -17.76 7.03
CA ASP A 241 6.68 -19.03 6.68
C ASP A 241 7.66 -19.98 5.95
N PRO A 242 7.39 -21.29 5.94
CA PRO A 242 8.21 -22.24 5.19
C PRO A 242 8.37 -21.83 3.72
N GLY A 243 9.62 -21.74 3.24
CA GLY A 243 9.97 -21.34 1.86
C GLY A 243 9.90 -19.85 1.57
N GLN A 244 9.38 -19.03 2.46
CA GLN A 244 9.24 -17.58 2.23
C GLN A 244 10.59 -16.86 2.20
N ARG A 245 11.50 -17.22 3.10
CA ARG A 245 12.85 -16.63 3.14
C ARG A 245 13.63 -16.98 1.89
N GLU A 246 13.62 -18.24 1.50
CA GLU A 246 14.28 -18.77 0.32
C GLU A 246 13.78 -18.06 -0.96
N GLU A 247 12.46 -17.90 -1.10
CA GLU A 247 11.86 -17.16 -2.24
C GLU A 247 12.42 -15.74 -2.36
N LEU A 248 12.56 -15.03 -1.24
CA LEU A 248 13.04 -13.65 -1.21
C LEU A 248 14.56 -13.57 -1.47
N GLU A 249 15.34 -14.46 -0.89
CA GLU A 249 16.81 -14.53 -1.11
C GLU A 249 17.13 -14.98 -2.54
N ASP A 250 16.39 -15.90 -3.12
CA ASP A 250 16.51 -16.32 -4.53
C ASP A 250 16.20 -15.18 -5.51
N SER A 251 15.37 -14.22 -5.10
CA SER A 251 15.12 -13.00 -5.90
C SER A 251 16.24 -11.96 -5.82
N GLY A 252 17.25 -12.17 -4.97
CA GLY A 252 18.41 -11.30 -4.78
C GLY A 252 18.32 -10.36 -3.58
N LEU A 253 17.32 -10.48 -2.72
CA LEU A 253 17.28 -9.72 -1.47
C LEU A 253 18.22 -10.32 -0.42
N HIS A 254 18.98 -9.47 0.25
CA HIS A 254 19.79 -9.84 1.40
C HIS A 254 18.98 -9.60 2.67
N LEU A 255 18.64 -10.69 3.39
CA LEU A 255 17.79 -10.65 4.58
C LEU A 255 18.59 -10.96 5.85
N ARG A 256 18.49 -10.11 6.85
CA ARG A 256 19.07 -10.33 8.18
C ARG A 256 18.05 -10.06 9.28
N VAL A 257 18.11 -10.84 10.35
CA VAL A 257 17.34 -10.58 11.58
C VAL A 257 18.25 -9.93 12.60
N ALA A 258 17.77 -8.88 13.26
CA ALA A 258 18.48 -8.17 14.31
C ALA A 258 17.57 -7.94 15.52
N ARG A 259 18.16 -7.77 16.70
CA ARG A 259 17.46 -7.47 17.97
C ARG A 259 17.80 -6.08 18.52
N ASP A 260 18.95 -5.54 18.15
CA ASP A 260 19.39 -4.21 18.55
C ASP A 260 18.91 -3.16 17.55
N LEU A 261 17.74 -2.59 17.83
CA LEU A 261 17.14 -1.55 16.95
C LEU A 261 18.01 -0.27 16.99
N ASP A 262 18.35 0.22 18.16
CA ASP A 262 19.08 1.49 18.31
C ASP A 262 20.48 1.45 17.68
N GLY A 263 21.16 0.30 17.75
CA GLY A 263 22.45 0.11 17.09
C GLY A 263 22.38 0.12 15.58
N GLU A 264 21.25 -0.26 15.00
CA GLU A 264 21.05 -0.34 13.53
C GLU A 264 20.46 0.94 12.93
N LEU A 265 19.62 1.67 13.66
CA LEU A 265 18.91 2.87 13.19
C LEU A 265 19.81 3.91 12.48
N PRO A 266 21.06 4.19 12.97
CA PRO A 266 21.95 5.14 12.29
C PRO A 266 22.37 4.72 10.88
N GLY A 267 22.19 3.45 10.52
CA GLY A 267 22.52 2.91 9.20
C GLY A 267 21.34 2.74 8.25
N LEU A 268 20.11 2.90 8.72
CA LEU A 268 18.91 2.62 7.94
C LEU A 268 18.41 3.84 7.15
N ASP A 269 18.07 3.64 5.90
CA ASP A 269 17.50 4.66 5.00
C ASP A 269 15.98 4.70 5.06
N VAL A 270 15.36 3.53 5.14
CA VAL A 270 13.92 3.37 5.25
C VAL A 270 13.60 2.53 6.48
N ILE A 271 12.74 3.01 7.35
CA ILE A 271 12.26 2.27 8.51
C ILE A 271 10.76 2.04 8.32
N TYR A 272 10.38 0.78 8.11
CA TYR A 272 8.98 0.37 8.06
C TYR A 272 8.58 -0.22 9.40
N ILE A 273 7.68 0.42 10.11
CA ILE A 273 7.19 -0.05 11.40
C ILE A 273 5.74 -0.48 11.30
N ASN A 274 5.49 -1.74 11.68
CA ASN A 274 4.17 -2.29 11.89
C ASN A 274 4.21 -3.16 13.15
N ALA A 275 4.03 -2.52 14.30
CA ALA A 275 4.21 -3.14 15.60
C ALA A 275 2.98 -3.88 16.12
N ILE A 276 1.88 -3.90 15.37
CA ILE A 276 0.63 -4.53 15.78
C ILE A 276 0.39 -5.77 14.94
N ALA A 277 0.55 -6.96 15.54
CA ALA A 277 0.11 -8.21 14.97
C ALA A 277 -1.35 -8.48 15.39
N TRP A 278 -2.15 -8.98 14.46
CA TRP A 278 -3.45 -9.54 14.78
C TRP A 278 -3.26 -11.00 15.22
N VAL A 279 -3.60 -11.30 16.47
CA VAL A 279 -3.50 -12.66 17.02
C VAL A 279 -4.84 -13.05 17.64
N GLY A 280 -5.49 -14.08 17.11
CA GLY A 280 -6.82 -14.49 17.54
C GLY A 280 -7.87 -13.40 17.30
N ASP A 281 -8.62 -13.02 18.32
CA ASP A 281 -9.64 -11.97 18.27
C ASP A 281 -9.12 -10.59 18.75
N GLY A 282 -7.81 -10.41 18.92
CA GLY A 282 -7.18 -9.21 19.47
C GLY A 282 -5.91 -8.77 18.75
N TYR A 283 -5.37 -7.64 19.21
CA TYR A 283 -4.07 -7.13 18.78
C TYR A 283 -3.04 -7.47 19.86
N GLU A 284 -1.92 -8.09 19.46
CA GLU A 284 -0.72 -8.18 20.29
C GLU A 284 0.25 -7.08 19.89
N GLU A 285 0.70 -6.30 20.87
CA GLU A 285 1.81 -5.37 20.70
C GLU A 285 3.12 -6.17 20.63
N LEU A 286 3.92 -5.93 19.61
CA LEU A 286 5.32 -6.32 19.61
C LEU A 286 6.01 -5.54 20.73
N GLY A 287 6.72 -6.24 21.58
CA GLY A 287 7.31 -5.81 22.85
C GLY A 287 7.64 -4.32 23.02
N THR A 288 7.69 -3.88 24.25
CA THR A 288 7.81 -2.46 24.67
C THR A 288 9.07 -1.74 24.17
N ASP A 289 10.05 -2.45 23.63
CA ASP A 289 11.38 -1.93 23.29
C ASP A 289 11.51 -1.50 21.81
N LEU A 290 10.50 -1.78 20.97
CA LEU A 290 10.50 -1.46 19.54
C LEU A 290 9.70 -0.17 19.27
N LYS A 291 10.11 0.95 19.87
CA LYS A 291 9.46 2.27 19.75
C LYS A 291 10.34 3.26 19.01
N LEU A 292 9.72 4.08 18.17
CA LEU A 292 10.40 5.20 17.49
C LEU A 292 9.90 6.55 18.02
N SER A 293 10.85 7.43 18.32
CA SER A 293 10.59 8.80 18.76
C SER A 293 11.70 9.75 18.25
N THR A 294 11.61 11.03 18.58
CA THR A 294 12.69 11.99 18.30
C THR A 294 13.98 11.71 19.09
N GLN A 295 13.96 10.81 20.08
CA GLN A 295 15.14 10.36 20.81
C GLN A 295 15.84 9.16 20.14
N SER A 296 15.18 8.49 19.20
CA SER A 296 15.78 7.39 18.45
C SER A 296 16.93 7.90 17.57
N PRO A 297 18.06 7.16 17.48
CA PRO A 297 19.25 7.60 16.74
C PRO A 297 19.09 7.43 15.23
N LEU A 298 18.11 8.12 14.64
CA LEU A 298 17.75 8.02 13.24
C LEU A 298 18.84 8.58 12.33
N LYS A 299 19.12 7.90 11.22
CA LYS A 299 20.01 8.41 10.16
C LYS A 299 19.45 9.71 9.58
N PRO A 300 20.26 10.79 9.45
CA PRO A 300 19.82 12.00 8.77
C PRO A 300 19.31 11.70 7.35
N GLY A 301 18.11 12.16 7.04
CA GLY A 301 17.48 11.94 5.74
C GLY A 301 16.76 10.60 5.59
N SER A 302 16.80 9.70 6.57
CA SER A 302 15.97 8.51 6.58
C SER A 302 14.48 8.83 6.63
N ILE A 303 13.66 7.89 6.15
CA ILE A 303 12.21 7.99 6.18
C ILE A 303 11.58 6.89 7.03
N ILE A 304 10.49 7.24 7.71
CA ILE A 304 9.68 6.30 8.46
C ILE A 304 8.36 6.09 7.74
N LEU A 305 8.01 4.84 7.49
CA LEU A 305 6.76 4.38 6.92
C LEU A 305 5.96 3.59 7.95
N HIS A 306 4.64 3.72 7.91
CA HIS A 306 3.71 3.03 8.80
C HIS A 306 2.36 2.83 8.12
N PRO A 307 1.79 1.62 8.08
CA PRO A 307 0.50 1.37 7.42
C PRO A 307 -0.69 2.03 8.14
N LEU A 308 -0.47 2.55 9.36
CA LEU A 308 -1.47 3.16 10.24
C LEU A 308 -2.69 2.24 10.53
N ALA A 309 -3.39 2.32 11.69
CA ALA A 309 -3.19 3.30 12.77
C ALA A 309 -1.95 2.98 13.59
N ARG A 310 -1.23 4.01 14.01
CA ARG A 310 -0.17 3.88 14.98
C ARG A 310 -0.74 3.82 16.40
N GLY A 311 -0.07 3.07 17.25
CA GLY A 311 -0.20 3.05 18.69
C GLY A 311 0.96 3.79 19.38
N GLU A 312 1.47 3.21 20.45
CA GLU A 312 2.62 3.75 21.19
C GLU A 312 3.97 3.51 20.50
N GLU A 313 4.03 2.61 19.52
CA GLU A 313 5.24 2.23 18.78
C GLU A 313 5.83 3.36 17.95
N LEU A 314 5.00 4.33 17.56
CA LEU A 314 5.43 5.49 16.77
C LEU A 314 4.96 6.78 17.43
N SER A 315 5.88 7.46 18.10
CA SER A 315 5.60 8.70 18.82
C SER A 315 5.12 9.83 17.91
N THR A 316 4.17 10.62 18.40
CA THR A 316 3.65 11.81 17.69
C THR A 316 4.63 12.95 17.59
N ASP A 317 5.72 12.93 18.37
CA ASP A 317 6.79 13.92 18.30
C ASP A 317 7.61 13.84 17.00
N LEU A 318 7.51 12.72 16.27
CA LEU A 318 8.06 12.55 14.93
C LEU A 318 7.27 13.27 13.83
N ASP A 319 6.01 13.66 14.09
CA ASP A 319 5.14 14.27 13.06
C ASP A 319 5.71 15.55 12.41
N PRO A 320 6.35 16.48 13.15
CA PRO A 320 6.94 17.69 12.59
C PRO A 320 8.32 17.46 11.96
N THR A 321 8.87 16.24 12.03
CA THR A 321 10.24 15.93 11.57
C THR A 321 10.25 15.55 10.08
N PRO A 322 11.41 15.69 9.40
CA PRO A 322 11.57 15.24 8.01
C PRO A 322 11.49 13.72 7.84
N HIS A 323 11.57 12.95 8.93
CA HIS A 323 11.41 11.49 8.90
C HIS A 323 9.96 11.04 8.68
N ASN A 324 8.98 11.92 8.93
CA ASN A 324 7.57 11.62 8.74
C ASN A 324 7.23 11.46 7.26
N TRP A 325 7.19 10.21 6.79
CA TRP A 325 6.69 9.86 5.46
C TRP A 325 5.42 9.00 5.52
N TYR A 326 4.99 8.56 6.70
CA TYR A 326 3.78 7.76 6.89
C TYR A 326 2.49 8.52 6.50
N PHE A 327 2.44 9.84 6.59
CA PHE A 327 1.30 10.61 6.07
C PHE A 327 1.39 10.82 4.56
N ALA A 328 2.59 10.97 4.01
CA ALA A 328 2.81 10.99 2.57
C ALA A 328 2.48 9.64 1.92
N GLN A 329 2.79 8.53 2.61
CA GLN A 329 2.39 7.17 2.27
C GLN A 329 0.87 7.01 2.24
N ALA A 330 0.17 7.44 3.30
CA ALA A 330 -1.29 7.38 3.36
C ALA A 330 -1.96 8.20 2.26
N ARG A 331 -1.40 9.38 1.90
CA ARG A 331 -1.84 10.19 0.77
C ARG A 331 -1.56 9.50 -0.56
N GLY A 332 -0.34 9.00 -0.77
CA GLY A 332 0.09 8.31 -1.98
C GLY A 332 -0.77 7.09 -2.31
N ALA A 333 -1.25 6.40 -1.28
CA ALA A 333 -2.15 5.25 -1.42
C ALA A 333 -3.42 5.55 -2.22
N VAL A 334 -3.95 6.78 -2.15
CA VAL A 334 -5.13 7.19 -2.95
C VAL A 334 -4.78 7.16 -4.45
N PHE A 335 -3.65 7.72 -4.83
CA PHE A 335 -3.23 7.84 -6.23
C PHE A 335 -2.80 6.51 -6.83
N VAL A 336 -2.16 5.65 -6.05
CA VAL A 336 -1.85 4.26 -6.45
C VAL A 336 -3.14 3.48 -6.71
N ARG A 337 -4.15 3.63 -5.88
CA ARG A 337 -5.47 3.02 -6.09
C ARG A 337 -6.20 3.61 -7.29
N MET A 338 -6.08 4.92 -7.54
CA MET A 338 -6.59 5.54 -8.76
C MET A 338 -5.97 4.88 -10.00
N ALA A 339 -4.66 4.79 -10.07
CA ALA A 339 -3.95 4.19 -11.19
C ALA A 339 -4.35 2.71 -11.39
N LEU A 340 -4.35 1.92 -10.32
CA LEU A 340 -4.72 0.50 -10.36
C LEU A 340 -6.15 0.30 -10.88
N LEU A 341 -7.12 1.03 -10.32
CA LEU A 341 -8.53 0.90 -10.68
C LEU A 341 -8.79 1.35 -12.13
N THR A 342 -8.12 2.41 -12.60
CA THR A 342 -8.17 2.83 -14.02
C THR A 342 -7.74 1.70 -14.95
N CYS A 343 -6.66 0.99 -14.61
CA CYS A 343 -6.16 -0.12 -15.40
C CYS A 343 -7.15 -1.31 -15.40
N MET A 344 -7.64 -1.70 -14.24
CA MET A 344 -8.48 -2.89 -14.07
C MET A 344 -9.82 -2.78 -14.82
N VAL A 345 -10.39 -1.59 -14.92
CA VAL A 345 -11.66 -1.37 -15.64
C VAL A 345 -11.48 -0.91 -17.11
N ARG A 346 -10.31 -1.17 -17.70
CA ARG A 346 -9.99 -0.90 -19.12
C ARG A 346 -10.07 0.57 -19.50
N ARG A 347 -9.58 1.48 -18.63
CA ARG A 347 -9.62 2.92 -18.90
C ARG A 347 -8.22 3.55 -19.09
N VAL A 348 -7.21 2.73 -19.36
CA VAL A 348 -5.84 3.21 -19.60
C VAL A 348 -5.80 4.19 -20.78
N SER A 349 -6.50 3.88 -21.88
CA SER A 349 -6.57 4.75 -23.06
C SER A 349 -7.25 6.10 -22.84
N GLU A 350 -7.98 6.27 -21.74
CA GLU A 350 -8.56 7.56 -21.37
C GLU A 350 -7.54 8.51 -20.71
N VAL A 351 -6.39 8.00 -20.28
CA VAL A 351 -5.41 8.71 -19.47
C VAL A 351 -3.97 8.64 -19.99
N MET A 352 -3.72 7.76 -20.95
CA MET A 352 -2.42 7.56 -21.61
C MET A 352 -2.60 7.30 -23.10
N ASP A 353 -1.60 7.65 -23.87
CA ASP A 353 -1.54 7.25 -25.28
C ASP A 353 -1.35 5.73 -25.37
N THR A 354 -2.29 5.05 -26.03
CA THR A 354 -2.21 3.61 -26.25
C THR A 354 -1.98 3.34 -27.74
N PRO A 355 -1.17 2.32 -28.09
CA PRO A 355 -0.91 1.98 -29.49
C PRO A 355 -2.16 1.49 -30.24
#